data_953a401ce99fd6bfd0972fb18fceffaf
#
_entry.id   953a401ce99fd6bfd0972fb18fceffaf
#
_cell.length_a   1.000
_cell.length_b   1.000
_cell.length_c   1.000
_cell.angle_alpha   90.00
_cell.angle_beta   90.00
_cell.angle_gamma   90.00
#
_symmetry.space_group_name_H-M   'P 1'
#
loop_
_entity.id
_entity.type
_entity.pdbx_description
1 polymer ?
#
loop_
_entity_poly.entity_id
_entity_poly.type
_entity_poly.pdbx_seq_one_letter_code
_entity_poly.pdbx_strand_id
1 'polypeptide(L)'
;MDYCLAIDMGASSGRLILGYIENDKLKLEEIYRFENGIVDIDGTLCWDIEKLFEEIKNGLKACHEKGIHPKTVAIDTWGVDYVLLDKNKKEIMPAVSYRDSRTLGIPEEVDKIIPRDELYKLTGIQATNYNSIYQLYCDKKSGKLDNAEYFLMMPEYFSFKLTGEIRNEYTLTTTGGLVNVNTFERDEEILNKLGIDKKIFSPLSLPGTVVGNLSEEVKAELGFDTTVILCASHDTASAVAACSVGDNGIYISSGTWSLIGTENTEPVTCEKAMNSGFTNEGGIEHRYRFLENIMGMWLLQNIRKNLDKKFTYDEMMTMAMESDFTEYINPNAEDFLAPDNMVEAIRNYLGKPELPIGDVLNSVYHSLAKTYNEAVKVIEEISQKQIDVINIVGGGCKDTYLNALTEKYTGKKVIAGPVEATAAGNILVQLMYQNKELDLTAARELVKKSFGTK
;
A
#
# COMPACT_ATOMS: atom_id res chain seq x y z
N MET A 1 20.47 -23.20 0.21
CA MET A 1 19.62 -22.28 -0.57
C MET A 1 19.46 -21.04 0.26
N ASP A 2 19.60 -19.86 -0.34
CA ASP A 2 19.51 -18.60 0.38
C ASP A 2 18.06 -18.12 0.34
N TYR A 3 17.40 -18.20 1.49
CA TYR A 3 16.01 -17.83 1.62
C TYR A 3 15.88 -16.36 2.08
N CYS A 4 14.92 -15.65 1.51
CA CYS A 4 14.39 -14.38 1.99
C CYS A 4 12.96 -14.60 2.48
N LEU A 5 12.53 -13.87 3.50
CA LEU A 5 11.13 -13.93 3.98
C LEU A 5 10.49 -12.56 3.91
N ALA A 6 9.44 -12.44 3.14
CA ALA A 6 8.57 -11.27 3.14
C ALA A 6 7.43 -11.46 4.13
N ILE A 7 7.24 -10.48 5.01
CA ILE A 7 6.07 -10.35 5.88
C ILE A 7 5.21 -9.23 5.28
N ASP A 8 4.20 -9.64 4.51
CA ASP A 8 3.28 -8.76 3.78
C ASP A 8 1.97 -8.66 4.58
N MET A 9 1.73 -7.50 5.19
CA MET A 9 0.55 -7.26 6.03
C MET A 9 -0.32 -6.17 5.43
N GLY A 10 -1.44 -6.57 4.83
CA GLY A 10 -2.50 -5.64 4.44
C GLY A 10 -3.48 -5.35 5.59
N ALA A 11 -4.38 -4.40 5.38
CA ALA A 11 -5.38 -3.98 6.37
C ALA A 11 -6.42 -5.06 6.73
N SER A 12 -6.51 -6.17 6.00
CA SER A 12 -7.48 -7.25 6.23
C SER A 12 -6.86 -8.63 6.44
N SER A 13 -5.62 -8.83 6.07
CA SER A 13 -4.90 -10.10 6.25
C SER A 13 -3.40 -9.88 6.15
N GLY A 14 -2.62 -10.77 6.76
CA GLY A 14 -1.18 -10.82 6.59
C GLY A 14 -0.71 -12.21 6.17
N ARG A 15 0.48 -12.29 5.60
CA ARG A 15 1.09 -13.52 5.15
C ARG A 15 2.61 -13.44 5.19
N LEU A 16 3.22 -14.58 5.42
CA LEU A 16 4.65 -14.75 5.34
C LEU A 16 4.96 -15.57 4.09
N ILE A 17 5.73 -14.98 3.19
CA ILE A 17 6.07 -15.55 1.89
C ILE A 17 7.57 -15.72 1.80
N LEU A 18 7.98 -16.96 1.62
CA LEU A 18 9.37 -17.34 1.39
C LEU A 18 9.72 -17.06 -0.07
N GLY A 19 10.87 -16.41 -0.30
CA GLY A 19 11.42 -16.18 -1.62
C GLY A 19 12.82 -16.78 -1.76
N TYR A 20 13.10 -17.38 -2.91
CA TYR A 20 14.41 -17.94 -3.24
C TYR A 20 14.59 -18.09 -4.75
N ILE A 21 15.84 -18.20 -5.17
CA ILE A 21 16.17 -18.43 -6.59
C ILE A 21 16.35 -19.93 -6.84
N GLU A 22 15.60 -20.44 -7.81
CA GLU A 22 15.72 -21.80 -8.30
C GLU A 22 15.66 -21.82 -9.82
N ASN A 23 16.66 -22.44 -10.47
CA ASN A 23 16.78 -22.49 -11.94
C ASN A 23 16.68 -21.10 -12.59
N ASP A 24 17.39 -20.11 -12.04
CA ASP A 24 17.38 -18.70 -12.47
C ASP A 24 16.00 -18.05 -12.48
N LYS A 25 15.10 -18.49 -11.62
CA LYS A 25 13.76 -17.92 -11.43
C LYS A 25 13.51 -17.66 -9.95
N LEU A 26 12.85 -16.57 -9.67
CA LEU A 26 12.30 -16.29 -8.36
C LEU A 26 11.14 -17.25 -8.10
N LYS A 27 11.19 -17.94 -6.95
CA LYS A 27 10.12 -18.77 -6.40
C LYS A 27 9.56 -18.09 -5.17
N LEU A 28 8.24 -18.15 -5.04
CA LEU A 28 7.51 -17.68 -3.89
C LEU A 28 6.68 -18.81 -3.31
N GLU A 29 6.76 -19.00 -1.99
CA GLU A 29 6.00 -20.00 -1.27
C GLU A 29 5.35 -19.37 -0.04
N GLU A 30 4.02 -19.44 0.07
CA GLU A 30 3.31 -19.00 1.27
C GLU A 30 3.55 -19.99 2.41
N ILE A 31 4.14 -19.49 3.49
CA ILE A 31 4.45 -20.29 4.67
C ILE A 31 3.36 -20.18 5.73
N TYR A 32 2.82 -18.98 5.88
CA TYR A 32 1.84 -18.68 6.93
C TYR A 32 0.88 -17.57 6.47
N ARG A 33 -0.36 -17.63 6.93
CA ARG A 33 -1.38 -16.60 6.67
C ARG A 33 -2.20 -16.37 7.91
N PHE A 34 -2.59 -15.12 8.16
CA PHE A 34 -3.44 -14.74 9.29
C PHE A 34 -4.42 -13.64 8.88
N GLU A 35 -5.47 -13.50 9.66
CA GLU A 35 -6.44 -12.42 9.51
C GLU A 35 -5.97 -11.18 10.27
N ASN A 36 -6.14 -10.02 9.64
CA ASN A 36 -5.96 -8.71 10.25
C ASN A 36 -7.30 -7.98 10.24
N GLY A 37 -7.47 -7.04 11.17
CA GLY A 37 -8.68 -6.24 11.27
C GLY A 37 -8.58 -5.19 12.34
N ILE A 38 -9.53 -4.28 12.29
CA ILE A 38 -9.68 -3.19 13.24
C ILE A 38 -10.44 -3.71 14.45
N VAL A 39 -10.02 -3.27 15.64
CA VAL A 39 -10.70 -3.48 16.91
C VAL A 39 -11.23 -2.15 17.42
N ASP A 40 -12.39 -2.17 18.07
CA ASP A 40 -12.93 -1.01 18.77
C ASP A 40 -12.46 -1.03 20.23
N ILE A 41 -11.79 0.03 20.63
CA ILE A 41 -11.33 0.25 22.01
C ILE A 41 -12.00 1.53 22.51
N ASP A 42 -13.04 1.39 23.31
CA ASP A 42 -13.79 2.51 23.89
C ASP A 42 -14.29 3.54 22.85
N GLY A 43 -14.77 3.05 21.70
CA GLY A 43 -15.27 3.87 20.60
C GLY A 43 -14.19 4.42 19.65
N THR A 44 -12.94 4.01 19.82
CA THR A 44 -11.81 4.34 18.94
C THR A 44 -11.43 3.13 18.09
N LEU A 45 -11.34 3.31 16.79
CA LEU A 45 -10.93 2.26 15.87
C LEU A 45 -9.40 2.09 15.88
N CYS A 46 -8.92 0.94 16.30
CA CYS A 46 -7.51 0.67 16.57
C CYS A 46 -6.99 -0.58 15.90
N TRP A 47 -5.66 -0.70 15.80
CA TRP A 47 -4.98 -1.94 15.45
C TRP A 47 -4.59 -2.71 16.71
N ASP A 48 -4.81 -4.03 16.71
CA ASP A 48 -4.32 -4.93 17.74
C ASP A 48 -2.85 -5.30 17.43
N ILE A 49 -1.94 -4.39 17.77
CA ILE A 49 -0.51 -4.51 17.46
C ILE A 49 0.17 -5.67 18.21
N GLU A 50 -0.36 -6.05 19.37
CA GLU A 50 0.15 -7.20 20.12
C GLU A 50 -0.18 -8.50 19.40
N LYS A 51 -1.45 -8.68 18.99
CA LYS A 51 -1.87 -9.82 18.18
C LYS A 51 -1.08 -9.90 16.88
N LEU A 52 -0.93 -8.78 16.17
CA LEU A 52 -0.17 -8.76 14.91
C LEU A 52 1.29 -9.19 15.11
N PHE A 53 1.92 -8.77 16.19
CA PHE A 53 3.28 -9.20 16.49
C PHE A 53 3.35 -10.70 16.82
N GLU A 54 2.38 -11.25 17.55
CA GLU A 54 2.28 -12.71 17.78
C GLU A 54 2.11 -13.48 16.47
N GLU A 55 1.31 -12.98 15.52
CA GLU A 55 1.14 -13.62 14.21
C GLU A 55 2.44 -13.59 13.38
N ILE A 56 3.22 -12.50 13.45
CA ILE A 56 4.57 -12.46 12.86
C ILE A 56 5.45 -13.57 13.45
N LYS A 57 5.49 -13.72 14.78
CA LYS A 57 6.28 -14.75 15.45
C LYS A 57 5.80 -16.16 15.09
N ASN A 58 4.49 -16.37 15.01
CA ASN A 58 3.91 -17.66 14.61
C ASN A 58 4.35 -18.04 13.19
N GLY A 59 4.35 -17.10 12.27
CA GLY A 59 4.84 -17.32 10.92
C GLY A 59 6.34 -17.63 10.85
N LEU A 60 7.16 -16.95 11.67
CA LEU A 60 8.59 -17.24 11.80
C LEU A 60 8.83 -18.66 12.42
N LYS A 61 8.05 -19.04 13.42
CA LYS A 61 8.06 -20.40 13.98
C LYS A 61 7.70 -21.46 12.94
N ALA A 62 6.71 -21.17 12.09
CA ALA A 62 6.34 -22.08 11.01
C ALA A 62 7.47 -22.27 9.98
N CYS A 63 8.32 -21.27 9.75
CA CYS A 63 9.57 -21.46 8.97
C CYS A 63 10.51 -22.42 9.69
N HIS A 64 10.76 -22.19 10.97
CA HIS A 64 11.67 -23.03 11.78
C HIS A 64 11.22 -24.50 11.83
N GLU A 65 9.92 -24.74 12.03
CA GLU A 65 9.34 -26.09 12.05
C GLU A 65 9.53 -26.86 10.73
N LYS A 66 9.59 -26.12 9.60
CA LYS A 66 9.93 -26.68 8.28
C LYS A 66 11.44 -26.83 8.06
N GLY A 67 12.28 -26.50 9.04
CA GLY A 67 13.74 -26.49 8.92
C GLY A 67 14.27 -25.36 8.02
N ILE A 68 13.50 -24.30 7.83
CA ILE A 68 13.85 -23.15 7.00
C ILE A 68 14.27 -21.98 7.89
N HIS A 69 15.48 -21.49 7.69
CA HIS A 69 15.99 -20.31 8.39
C HIS A 69 16.32 -19.23 7.35
N PRO A 70 15.46 -18.23 7.15
CA PRO A 70 15.70 -17.17 6.20
C PRO A 70 16.96 -16.37 6.56
N LYS A 71 17.77 -16.02 5.59
CA LYS A 71 18.94 -15.13 5.79
C LYS A 71 18.51 -13.72 6.13
N THR A 72 17.42 -13.27 5.50
CA THR A 72 16.85 -11.94 5.70
C THR A 72 15.33 -12.02 5.84
N VAL A 73 14.80 -11.07 6.59
CA VAL A 73 13.36 -10.84 6.77
C VAL A 73 13.11 -9.35 6.53
N ALA A 74 12.03 -9.01 5.85
CA ALA A 74 11.58 -7.64 5.69
C ALA A 74 10.06 -7.56 5.79
N ILE A 75 9.56 -6.42 6.30
CA ILE A 75 8.15 -6.21 6.60
C ILE A 75 7.64 -5.06 5.76
N ASP A 76 6.54 -5.26 5.06
CA ASP A 76 5.74 -4.21 4.44
C ASP A 76 4.30 -4.24 4.97
N THR A 77 3.67 -3.06 4.98
CA THR A 77 2.29 -2.91 5.45
C THR A 77 1.53 -1.87 4.63
N TRP A 78 0.27 -1.65 5.01
CA TRP A 78 -0.50 -0.48 4.57
C TRP A 78 0.16 0.83 5.02
N GLY A 79 -0.15 1.93 4.36
CA GLY A 79 0.41 3.25 4.63
C GLY A 79 -0.18 3.97 5.85
N VAL A 80 0.36 5.13 6.15
CA VAL A 80 -0.13 6.21 7.02
C VAL A 80 -0.21 5.96 8.52
N ASP A 81 -0.36 4.73 8.99
CA ASP A 81 -0.52 4.42 10.41
C ASP A 81 0.80 4.18 11.14
N TYR A 82 0.81 4.51 12.43
CA TYR A 82 2.01 4.51 13.24
C TYR A 82 1.74 4.14 14.70
N VAL A 83 2.81 3.84 15.42
CA VAL A 83 2.88 3.66 16.87
C VAL A 83 3.82 4.71 17.45
N LEU A 84 3.42 5.36 18.54
CA LEU A 84 4.27 6.25 19.32
C LEU A 84 4.87 5.50 20.49
N LEU A 85 6.16 5.72 20.77
CA LEU A 85 6.80 5.16 21.94
C LEU A 85 7.28 6.29 22.88
N ASP A 86 7.26 5.99 24.18
CA ASP A 86 7.82 6.86 25.22
C ASP A 86 9.37 6.75 25.30
N LYS A 87 9.98 7.50 26.19
CA LYS A 87 11.44 7.49 26.43
C LYS A 87 11.99 6.12 26.87
N ASN A 88 11.14 5.22 27.37
CA ASN A 88 11.52 3.86 27.75
C ASN A 88 11.24 2.87 26.63
N LYS A 89 10.91 3.35 25.43
CA LYS A 89 10.50 2.57 24.26
C LYS A 89 9.22 1.76 24.49
N LYS A 90 8.35 2.21 25.41
CA LYS A 90 7.05 1.61 25.66
C LYS A 90 5.99 2.28 24.79
N GLU A 91 5.06 1.49 24.29
CA GLU A 91 3.95 1.94 23.43
C GLU A 91 3.03 2.94 24.16
N ILE A 92 2.72 4.04 23.50
CA ILE A 92 1.69 5.01 23.91
C ILE A 92 0.39 4.60 23.22
N MET A 93 -0.35 3.73 23.89
CA MET A 93 -1.60 3.16 23.37
C MET A 93 -2.77 4.16 23.36
N PRO A 94 -3.80 3.93 22.52
CA PRO A 94 -3.90 2.87 21.53
C PRO A 94 -3.19 3.23 20.20
N ALA A 95 -2.88 2.21 19.38
CA ALA A 95 -2.46 2.38 17.98
C ALA A 95 -3.71 2.61 17.11
N VAL A 96 -4.03 3.88 16.84
CA VAL A 96 -5.28 4.27 16.18
C VAL A 96 -5.19 3.99 14.68
N SER A 97 -6.25 3.41 14.13
CA SER A 97 -6.35 3.12 12.70
C SER A 97 -6.68 4.38 11.89
N TYR A 98 -6.21 4.44 10.65
CA TYR A 98 -6.54 5.48 9.68
C TYR A 98 -8.05 5.56 9.35
N ARG A 99 -8.82 4.53 9.70
CA ARG A 99 -10.28 4.50 9.52
C ARG A 99 -11.05 5.11 10.69
N ASP A 100 -10.36 5.52 11.73
CA ASP A 100 -10.98 6.22 12.85
C ASP A 100 -11.47 7.61 12.42
N SER A 101 -12.60 8.02 12.96
CA SER A 101 -13.23 9.30 12.61
C SER A 101 -12.55 10.53 13.21
N ARG A 102 -11.52 10.36 14.06
CA ARG A 102 -10.84 11.45 14.78
C ARG A 102 -10.25 12.54 13.88
N THR A 103 -9.95 12.18 12.62
CA THR A 103 -9.36 13.08 11.64
C THR A 103 -10.39 13.81 10.75
N LEU A 104 -11.68 13.58 10.94
CA LEU A 104 -12.73 14.30 10.22
C LEU A 104 -12.67 15.79 10.55
N GLY A 105 -12.61 16.65 9.51
CA GLY A 105 -12.49 18.10 9.65
C GLY A 105 -11.07 18.62 9.97
N ILE A 106 -10.11 17.73 10.20
CA ILE A 106 -8.71 18.12 10.50
C ILE A 106 -7.98 18.66 9.27
N PRO A 107 -8.15 18.12 8.04
CA PRO A 107 -7.55 18.76 6.86
C PRO A 107 -7.92 20.24 6.73
N GLU A 108 -9.17 20.62 6.98
CA GLU A 108 -9.65 22.01 6.92
C GLU A 108 -9.07 22.90 8.04
N GLU A 109 -8.71 22.31 9.18
CA GLU A 109 -7.98 23.04 10.22
C GLU A 109 -6.52 23.27 9.82
N VAL A 110 -5.87 22.24 9.29
CA VAL A 110 -4.48 22.32 8.81
C VAL A 110 -4.36 23.26 7.62
N ASP A 111 -5.33 23.29 6.69
CA ASP A 111 -5.37 24.20 5.54
C ASP A 111 -5.34 25.68 5.97
N LYS A 112 -5.81 26.01 7.18
CA LYS A 112 -5.72 27.38 7.75
C LYS A 112 -4.31 27.73 8.24
N ILE A 113 -3.47 26.73 8.49
CA ILE A 113 -2.09 26.88 8.96
C ILE A 113 -1.12 26.79 7.79
N ILE A 114 -1.33 25.81 6.93
CA ILE A 114 -0.57 25.54 5.69
C ILE A 114 -1.60 25.35 4.57
N PRO A 115 -1.71 26.28 3.62
CA PRO A 115 -2.61 26.13 2.48
C PRO A 115 -2.38 24.80 1.76
N ARG A 116 -3.46 24.17 1.32
CA ARG A 116 -3.43 22.84 0.67
C ARG A 116 -2.50 22.78 -0.55
N ASP A 117 -2.49 23.81 -1.36
CA ASP A 117 -1.63 23.90 -2.53
C ASP A 117 -0.14 24.07 -2.17
N GLU A 118 0.15 24.77 -1.04
CA GLU A 118 1.50 24.88 -0.50
C GLU A 118 1.96 23.51 0.04
N LEU A 119 1.11 22.84 0.82
CA LEU A 119 1.42 21.50 1.36
C LEU A 119 1.66 20.49 0.23
N TYR A 120 0.82 20.52 -0.83
CA TYR A 120 1.00 19.66 -1.99
C TYR A 120 2.31 19.96 -2.75
N LYS A 121 2.67 21.22 -2.93
CA LYS A 121 3.95 21.61 -3.56
C LYS A 121 5.17 21.13 -2.77
N LEU A 122 5.07 21.14 -1.45
CA LEU A 122 6.15 20.69 -0.56
C LEU A 122 6.28 19.18 -0.51
N THR A 123 5.17 18.46 -0.43
CA THR A 123 5.16 17.00 -0.17
C THR A 123 4.82 16.15 -1.38
N GLY A 124 4.14 16.72 -2.36
CA GLY A 124 3.58 15.98 -3.49
C GLY A 124 2.41 15.06 -3.12
N ILE A 125 1.95 15.08 -1.88
CA ILE A 125 0.95 14.13 -1.36
C ILE A 125 -0.44 14.73 -1.40
N GLN A 126 -1.37 14.00 -1.99
CA GLN A 126 -2.78 14.36 -2.02
C GLN A 126 -3.36 14.38 -0.60
N ALA A 127 -4.01 15.48 -0.26
CA ALA A 127 -4.61 15.64 1.05
C ALA A 127 -5.84 14.74 1.23
N THR A 128 -5.72 13.77 2.10
CA THR A 128 -6.80 12.89 2.53
C THR A 128 -6.82 12.85 4.06
N ASN A 129 -7.99 12.80 4.67
CA ASN A 129 -8.14 12.89 6.12
C ASN A 129 -7.31 11.85 6.90
N TYR A 130 -6.97 10.73 6.29
CA TYR A 130 -6.21 9.65 6.91
C TYR A 130 -4.68 9.79 6.84
N ASN A 131 -4.11 10.79 6.13
CA ASN A 131 -2.65 10.97 6.11
C ASN A 131 -2.06 11.17 7.51
N SER A 132 -0.85 10.68 7.73
CA SER A 132 -0.18 10.75 9.05
C SER A 132 -0.06 12.16 9.59
N ILE A 133 0.11 13.18 8.73
CA ILE A 133 0.17 14.59 9.14
C ILE A 133 -1.08 15.01 9.92
N TYR A 134 -2.27 14.61 9.47
CA TYR A 134 -3.53 14.93 10.13
C TYR A 134 -3.72 14.11 11.40
N GLN A 135 -3.33 12.83 11.39
CA GLN A 135 -3.34 11.98 12.57
C GLN A 135 -2.41 12.53 13.67
N LEU A 136 -1.19 12.93 13.31
CA LEU A 136 -0.23 13.55 14.25
C LEU A 136 -0.72 14.90 14.79
N TYR A 137 -1.40 15.69 13.96
CA TYR A 137 -2.00 16.93 14.42
C TYR A 137 -3.12 16.67 15.45
N CYS A 138 -3.92 15.61 15.27
CA CYS A 138 -4.87 15.16 16.30
C CYS A 138 -4.16 14.75 17.60
N ASP A 139 -3.11 13.93 17.47
CA ASP A 139 -2.35 13.46 18.64
C ASP A 139 -1.66 14.62 19.39
N LYS A 140 -1.23 15.65 18.65
CA LYS A 140 -0.75 16.89 19.26
C LYS A 140 -1.85 17.63 20.04
N LYS A 141 -3.02 17.83 19.41
CA LYS A 141 -4.14 18.53 20.05
C LYS A 141 -4.64 17.82 21.31
N SER A 142 -4.57 16.48 21.32
CA SER A 142 -4.96 15.67 22.49
C SER A 142 -3.90 15.59 23.59
N GLY A 143 -2.68 16.11 23.35
CA GLY A 143 -1.54 15.99 24.27
C GLY A 143 -0.84 14.63 24.23
N LYS A 144 -1.23 13.72 23.33
CA LYS A 144 -0.61 12.40 23.21
C LYS A 144 0.87 12.49 22.82
N LEU A 145 1.26 13.51 22.03
CA LEU A 145 2.66 13.73 21.64
C LEU A 145 3.55 14.23 22.78
N ASP A 146 3.01 14.73 23.89
CA ASP A 146 3.80 15.31 24.99
C ASP A 146 4.74 14.28 25.64
N ASN A 147 4.37 12.99 25.58
CA ASN A 147 5.14 11.89 26.10
C ASN A 147 5.86 11.07 25.02
N ALA A 148 5.71 11.43 23.74
CA ALA A 148 6.31 10.70 22.64
C ALA A 148 7.80 11.04 22.49
N GLU A 149 8.63 10.02 22.39
CA GLU A 149 10.05 10.13 22.09
C GLU A 149 10.39 9.49 20.74
N TYR A 150 9.58 8.53 20.27
CA TYR A 150 9.78 7.87 19.00
C TYR A 150 8.46 7.72 18.24
N PHE A 151 8.53 7.98 16.93
CA PHE A 151 7.49 7.73 15.96
C PHE A 151 7.93 6.57 15.07
N LEU A 152 7.12 5.53 14.98
CA LEU A 152 7.38 4.37 14.14
C LEU A 152 6.14 4.05 13.32
N MET A 153 6.26 4.03 12.01
CA MET A 153 5.20 3.50 11.17
C MET A 153 5.06 1.98 11.38
N MET A 154 3.94 1.39 11.00
CA MET A 154 3.61 0.01 11.37
C MET A 154 4.72 -1.02 11.09
N PRO A 155 5.34 -1.11 9.90
CA PRO A 155 6.41 -2.08 9.65
C PRO A 155 7.70 -1.77 10.41
N GLU A 156 7.96 -0.48 10.68
CA GLU A 156 9.09 -0.02 11.48
C GLU A 156 8.92 -0.45 12.95
N TYR A 157 7.69 -0.33 13.47
CA TYR A 157 7.35 -0.80 14.81
C TYR A 157 7.56 -2.30 14.94
N PHE A 158 7.08 -3.12 14.00
CA PHE A 158 7.30 -4.56 14.06
C PHE A 158 8.77 -4.95 13.86
N SER A 159 9.51 -4.22 13.02
CA SER A 159 10.96 -4.38 12.89
C SER A 159 11.68 -4.05 14.20
N PHE A 160 11.26 -3.00 14.89
CA PHE A 160 11.74 -2.67 16.23
C PHE A 160 11.40 -3.77 17.24
N LYS A 161 10.20 -4.32 17.25
CA LYS A 161 9.80 -5.43 18.15
C LYS A 161 10.65 -6.67 17.92
N LEU A 162 11.06 -6.95 16.69
CA LEU A 162 11.93 -8.08 16.36
C LEU A 162 13.39 -7.84 16.79
N THR A 163 13.91 -6.62 16.66
CA THR A 163 15.36 -6.34 16.77
C THR A 163 15.75 -5.49 17.97
N GLY A 164 14.86 -4.68 18.53
CA GLY A 164 15.16 -3.63 19.51
C GLY A 164 15.72 -2.35 18.90
N GLU A 165 15.99 -2.31 17.57
CA GLU A 165 16.58 -1.18 16.85
C GLU A 165 15.50 -0.31 16.19
N ILE A 166 15.67 1.01 16.25
CA ILE A 166 14.74 1.98 15.68
C ILE A 166 15.28 2.49 14.34
N ARG A 167 14.45 2.38 13.29
CA ARG A 167 14.70 2.95 11.96
C ARG A 167 13.39 3.49 11.41
N ASN A 168 13.46 4.60 10.64
CA ASN A 168 12.33 5.07 9.85
C ASN A 168 12.62 4.85 8.35
N GLU A 169 11.64 4.37 7.62
CA GLU A 169 11.78 4.01 6.21
C GLU A 169 11.15 5.07 5.31
N TYR A 170 11.84 5.40 4.23
CA TYR A 170 11.50 6.49 3.34
C TYR A 170 10.16 6.27 2.60
N THR A 171 9.98 5.13 1.93
CA THR A 171 8.84 4.94 1.01
C THR A 171 7.50 4.99 1.73
N LEU A 172 7.43 4.42 2.92
CA LEU A 172 6.23 4.43 3.75
C LEU A 172 5.99 5.82 4.36
N THR A 173 7.06 6.46 4.89
CA THR A 173 6.93 7.79 5.51
C THR A 173 6.38 8.84 4.54
N THR A 174 6.69 8.72 3.24
CA THR A 174 6.17 9.67 2.23
C THR A 174 4.65 9.66 2.14
N THR A 175 3.98 8.53 2.39
CA THR A 175 2.52 8.44 2.33
C THR A 175 1.81 9.39 3.32
N GLY A 176 2.53 9.80 4.36
CA GLY A 176 1.99 10.58 5.46
C GLY A 176 1.89 12.09 5.24
N GLY A 177 2.45 12.62 4.15
CA GLY A 177 2.46 14.07 3.90
C GLY A 177 3.43 14.86 4.80
N LEU A 178 4.54 14.23 5.23
CA LEU A 178 5.53 14.82 6.14
C LEU A 178 6.92 15.00 5.51
N VAL A 179 7.15 14.42 4.34
CA VAL A 179 8.44 14.42 3.65
C VAL A 179 8.43 15.46 2.55
N ASN A 180 9.44 16.30 2.49
CA ASN A 180 9.62 17.23 1.39
C ASN A 180 10.05 16.46 0.13
N VAL A 181 9.29 16.63 -0.92
CA VAL A 181 9.45 15.89 -2.16
C VAL A 181 10.76 16.20 -2.89
N ASN A 182 11.41 17.33 -2.63
CA ASN A 182 12.66 17.73 -3.28
C ASN A 182 13.90 17.39 -2.45
N THR A 183 13.78 17.29 -1.13
CA THR A 183 14.94 17.02 -0.25
C THR A 183 15.00 15.58 0.25
N PHE A 184 13.94 14.80 0.09
CA PHE A 184 13.79 13.45 0.59
C PHE A 184 13.85 13.32 2.13
N GLU A 185 13.74 14.45 2.83
CA GLU A 185 13.77 14.54 4.28
C GLU A 185 12.41 15.02 4.80
N ARG A 186 12.16 14.82 6.09
CA ARG A 186 10.98 15.41 6.72
C ARG A 186 11.06 16.92 6.66
N ASP A 187 9.97 17.56 6.27
CA ASP A 187 9.91 19.00 6.14
C ASP A 187 9.80 19.68 7.50
N GLU A 188 10.89 20.34 7.94
CA GLU A 188 10.95 21.02 9.24
C GLU A 188 9.97 22.20 9.33
N GLU A 189 9.67 22.87 8.22
CA GLU A 189 8.74 23.99 8.20
C GLU A 189 7.32 23.51 8.47
N ILE A 190 6.90 22.40 7.84
CA ILE A 190 5.61 21.74 8.08
C ILE A 190 5.50 21.35 9.56
N LEU A 191 6.52 20.65 10.10
CA LEU A 191 6.52 20.21 11.48
C LEU A 191 6.42 21.40 12.45
N ASN A 192 7.20 22.46 12.23
CA ASN A 192 7.20 23.66 13.06
C ASN A 192 5.86 24.40 13.01
N LYS A 193 5.27 24.60 11.82
CA LYS A 193 3.95 25.24 11.65
C LYS A 193 2.86 24.47 12.39
N LEU A 194 2.91 23.16 12.40
CA LEU A 194 1.95 22.30 13.12
C LEU A 194 2.32 22.09 14.59
N GLY A 195 3.49 22.58 15.02
CA GLY A 195 4.01 22.45 16.39
C GLY A 195 4.30 20.99 16.77
N ILE A 196 4.74 20.18 15.84
CA ILE A 196 5.18 18.79 16.04
C ILE A 196 6.70 18.82 16.24
N ASP A 197 7.17 18.29 17.37
CA ASP A 197 8.60 18.27 17.68
C ASP A 197 9.32 17.22 16.81
N LYS A 198 10.29 17.68 16.00
CA LYS A 198 11.06 16.81 15.11
C LYS A 198 11.86 15.73 15.84
N LYS A 199 12.11 15.89 17.15
CA LYS A 199 12.90 14.91 17.93
C LYS A 199 12.31 13.52 17.97
N ILE A 200 10.98 13.37 17.78
CA ILE A 200 10.33 12.06 17.78
C ILE A 200 10.66 11.22 16.54
N PHE A 201 11.27 11.80 15.53
CA PHE A 201 11.57 11.14 14.26
C PHE A 201 13.05 10.80 14.14
N SER A 202 13.35 9.56 13.80
CA SER A 202 14.68 9.16 13.36
C SER A 202 14.94 9.60 11.90
N PRO A 203 16.21 9.76 11.49
CA PRO A 203 16.54 9.98 10.09
C PRO A 203 15.92 8.91 9.18
N LEU A 204 15.52 9.31 7.97
CA LEU A 204 14.96 8.38 7.00
C LEU A 204 16.04 7.47 6.44
N SER A 205 15.69 6.20 6.28
CA SER A 205 16.52 5.15 5.70
C SER A 205 15.89 4.64 4.41
N LEU A 206 16.72 4.25 3.45
CA LEU A 206 16.25 3.70 2.19
C LEU A 206 15.99 2.19 2.28
N PRO A 207 15.17 1.63 1.39
CA PRO A 207 15.07 0.19 1.19
C PRO A 207 16.44 -0.48 1.03
N GLY A 208 16.61 -1.66 1.61
CA GLY A 208 17.90 -2.37 1.65
C GLY A 208 18.80 -2.00 2.84
N THR A 209 18.35 -1.09 3.72
CA THR A 209 19.07 -0.76 4.96
C THR A 209 18.84 -1.86 6.01
N VAL A 210 19.91 -2.28 6.69
CA VAL A 210 19.82 -3.21 7.82
C VAL A 210 19.22 -2.52 9.03
N VAL A 211 18.21 -3.15 9.63
CA VAL A 211 17.67 -2.77 10.95
C VAL A 211 18.51 -3.38 12.03
N GLY A 212 18.68 -4.69 12.04
CA GLY A 212 19.45 -5.46 13.00
C GLY A 212 19.20 -6.95 12.88
N ASN A 213 19.88 -7.74 13.69
CA ASN A 213 19.53 -9.14 13.91
C ASN A 213 18.37 -9.23 14.93
N LEU A 214 17.76 -10.39 15.06
CA LEU A 214 16.75 -10.59 16.10
C LEU A 214 17.33 -10.27 17.48
N SER A 215 16.52 -9.67 18.35
CA SER A 215 16.89 -9.49 19.76
C SER A 215 17.14 -10.86 20.43
N GLU A 216 17.96 -10.92 21.46
CA GLU A 216 18.25 -12.19 22.14
C GLU A 216 16.99 -12.89 22.68
N GLU A 217 15.98 -12.11 23.09
CA GLU A 217 14.70 -12.64 23.55
C GLU A 217 13.93 -13.30 22.39
N VAL A 218 13.75 -12.60 21.27
CA VAL A 218 13.05 -13.13 20.09
C VAL A 218 13.79 -14.31 19.48
N LYS A 219 15.12 -14.23 19.40
CA LYS A 219 15.97 -15.32 18.94
C LYS A 219 15.84 -16.59 19.79
N ALA A 220 15.82 -16.43 21.12
CA ALA A 220 15.62 -17.55 22.03
C ALA A 220 14.22 -18.17 21.89
N GLU A 221 13.19 -17.35 21.67
CA GLU A 221 11.82 -17.81 21.44
C GLU A 221 11.67 -18.58 20.12
N LEU A 222 12.28 -18.06 19.04
CA LEU A 222 12.15 -18.63 17.70
C LEU A 222 13.10 -19.80 17.41
N GLY A 223 14.22 -19.90 18.14
CA GLY A 223 15.22 -20.95 17.98
C GLY A 223 16.20 -20.75 16.81
N PHE A 224 16.18 -19.59 16.14
CA PHE A 224 17.12 -19.24 15.07
C PHE A 224 17.36 -17.72 15.02
N ASP A 225 18.34 -17.28 14.24
CA ASP A 225 18.63 -15.88 14.01
C ASP A 225 18.43 -15.53 12.54
N THR A 226 18.09 -14.26 12.26
CA THR A 226 17.95 -13.71 10.92
C THR A 226 18.21 -12.21 10.94
N THR A 227 18.61 -11.64 9.80
CA THR A 227 18.80 -10.20 9.66
C THR A 227 17.50 -9.55 9.18
N VAL A 228 16.98 -8.60 9.95
CA VAL A 228 15.85 -7.76 9.55
C VAL A 228 16.38 -6.58 8.73
N ILE A 229 15.83 -6.39 7.55
CA ILE A 229 16.15 -5.24 6.68
C ILE A 229 14.88 -4.47 6.32
N LEU A 230 15.04 -3.21 5.93
CA LEU A 230 13.95 -2.42 5.37
C LEU A 230 13.75 -2.82 3.90
N CYS A 231 12.54 -3.19 3.51
CA CYS A 231 12.13 -3.24 2.10
C CYS A 231 11.56 -1.88 1.68
N ALA A 232 10.89 -1.80 0.54
CA ALA A 232 9.98 -0.70 0.25
C ALA A 232 8.72 -0.93 1.09
N SER A 233 8.72 -0.37 2.31
CA SER A 233 7.86 -0.84 3.40
C SER A 233 6.38 -0.48 3.26
N HIS A 234 6.00 0.37 2.28
CA HIS A 234 4.63 0.48 1.82
C HIS A 234 4.31 -0.67 0.86
N ASP A 235 3.26 -1.46 1.12
CA ASP A 235 2.86 -2.61 0.31
C ASP A 235 2.80 -2.30 -1.20
N THR A 236 2.26 -1.13 -1.56
CA THR A 236 2.22 -0.66 -2.95
C THR A 236 3.61 -0.29 -3.47
N ALA A 237 4.53 0.24 -2.63
CA ALA A 237 5.89 0.52 -3.07
C ALA A 237 6.64 -0.79 -3.40
N SER A 238 6.45 -1.81 -2.57
CA SER A 238 6.93 -3.16 -2.85
C SER A 238 6.30 -3.73 -4.12
N ALA A 239 4.97 -3.61 -4.30
CA ALA A 239 4.30 -4.09 -5.51
C ALA A 239 4.85 -3.43 -6.78
N VAL A 240 5.08 -2.12 -6.75
CA VAL A 240 5.64 -1.36 -7.89
C VAL A 240 7.10 -1.72 -8.14
N ALA A 241 7.87 -2.05 -7.12
CA ALA A 241 9.23 -2.57 -7.29
C ALA A 241 9.28 -3.82 -8.16
N ALA A 242 8.25 -4.66 -8.10
CA ALA A 242 8.11 -5.86 -8.92
C ALA A 242 7.53 -5.61 -10.32
N CYS A 243 7.07 -4.40 -10.64
CA CYS A 243 6.50 -4.08 -11.94
C CYS A 243 7.59 -3.86 -13.00
N SER A 244 7.38 -4.40 -14.19
CA SER A 244 8.33 -4.35 -15.31
C SER A 244 7.81 -3.48 -16.45
N VAL A 245 7.37 -2.26 -16.17
CA VAL A 245 6.70 -1.41 -17.17
C VAL A 245 7.63 -0.43 -17.91
N GLY A 246 8.84 -0.18 -17.39
CA GLY A 246 9.75 0.82 -17.97
C GLY A 246 9.19 2.26 -17.92
N ASP A 247 9.86 3.17 -18.64
CA ASP A 247 9.56 4.61 -18.59
C ASP A 247 8.25 5.01 -19.29
N ASN A 248 7.72 4.17 -20.18
CA ASN A 248 6.46 4.39 -20.93
C ASN A 248 5.34 3.47 -20.46
N GLY A 249 5.44 2.98 -19.25
CA GLY A 249 4.45 2.07 -18.69
C GLY A 249 3.69 2.65 -17.52
N ILE A 250 2.49 2.14 -17.36
CA ILE A 250 1.64 2.38 -16.17
C ILE A 250 1.53 1.07 -15.39
N TYR A 251 1.55 1.15 -14.09
CA TYR A 251 1.14 0.05 -13.22
C TYR A 251 -0.27 0.29 -12.69
N ILE A 252 -0.99 -0.80 -12.42
CA ILE A 252 -2.18 -0.81 -11.57
C ILE A 252 -1.94 -1.84 -10.47
N SER A 253 -1.69 -1.38 -9.25
CA SER A 253 -1.69 -2.25 -8.09
C SER A 253 -3.14 -2.49 -7.68
N SER A 254 -3.68 -3.64 -8.10
CA SER A 254 -5.09 -3.97 -7.98
C SER A 254 -5.34 -4.89 -6.79
N GLY A 255 -5.83 -4.30 -5.72
CA GLY A 255 -6.27 -4.93 -4.49
C GLY A 255 -7.64 -4.38 -4.07
N THR A 256 -7.87 -4.20 -2.78
CA THR A 256 -9.05 -3.48 -2.27
C THR A 256 -9.17 -2.11 -2.92
N TRP A 257 -8.07 -1.37 -2.96
CA TRP A 257 -7.88 -0.19 -3.80
C TRP A 257 -7.22 -0.59 -5.12
N SER A 258 -7.39 0.25 -6.15
CA SER A 258 -6.60 0.24 -7.37
C SER A 258 -5.74 1.50 -7.40
N LEU A 259 -4.44 1.32 -7.23
CA LEU A 259 -3.48 2.41 -7.31
C LEU A 259 -2.90 2.42 -8.73
N ILE A 260 -3.37 3.36 -9.55
CA ILE A 260 -2.92 3.51 -10.93
C ILE A 260 -1.88 4.62 -11.04
N GLY A 261 -0.74 4.34 -11.66
CA GLY A 261 0.31 5.33 -11.75
C GLY A 261 1.51 4.94 -12.60
N THR A 262 2.50 5.81 -12.59
CA THR A 262 3.80 5.62 -13.25
C THR A 262 4.94 5.95 -12.30
N GLU A 263 6.14 5.45 -12.57
CA GLU A 263 7.34 5.85 -11.83
C GLU A 263 8.03 7.00 -12.56
N ASN A 264 8.40 8.01 -11.79
CA ASN A 264 9.17 9.16 -12.27
C ASN A 264 10.49 9.30 -11.51
N THR A 265 11.46 9.95 -12.11
CA THR A 265 12.71 10.38 -11.42
C THR A 265 12.59 11.76 -10.80
N GLU A 266 11.58 12.55 -11.23
CA GLU A 266 11.28 13.87 -10.72
C GLU A 266 9.83 13.92 -10.23
N PRO A 267 9.53 14.71 -9.18
CA PRO A 267 8.18 14.80 -8.66
C PRO A 267 7.29 15.65 -9.58
N VAL A 268 6.00 15.36 -9.57
CA VAL A 268 4.99 16.10 -10.35
C VAL A 268 4.04 16.81 -9.38
N THR A 269 4.32 18.05 -9.06
CA THR A 269 3.55 18.85 -8.06
C THR A 269 2.78 20.03 -8.67
N CYS A 270 2.44 19.94 -9.95
CA CYS A 270 1.67 20.99 -10.62
C CYS A 270 0.19 20.99 -10.17
N GLU A 271 -0.47 22.12 -10.34
CA GLU A 271 -1.87 22.30 -9.97
C GLU A 271 -2.80 21.27 -10.65
N LYS A 272 -2.51 20.92 -11.90
CA LYS A 272 -3.28 19.90 -12.62
C LYS A 272 -3.18 18.53 -11.94
N ALA A 273 -1.99 18.11 -11.52
CA ALA A 273 -1.79 16.84 -10.81
C ALA A 273 -2.58 16.83 -9.49
N MET A 274 -2.51 17.92 -8.72
CA MET A 274 -3.26 18.10 -7.48
C MET A 274 -4.77 18.01 -7.72
N ASN A 275 -5.28 18.77 -8.68
CA ASN A 275 -6.73 18.83 -8.97
C ASN A 275 -7.27 17.52 -9.57
N SER A 276 -6.41 16.70 -10.16
CA SER A 276 -6.75 15.37 -10.69
C SER A 276 -6.57 14.24 -9.68
N GLY A 277 -6.28 14.53 -8.40
CA GLY A 277 -6.20 13.52 -7.36
C GLY A 277 -4.88 12.73 -7.30
N PHE A 278 -3.84 13.16 -8.04
CA PHE A 278 -2.56 12.45 -8.07
C PHE A 278 -1.66 12.80 -6.90
N THR A 279 -0.90 11.81 -6.44
CA THR A 279 0.07 11.89 -5.36
C THR A 279 1.45 11.42 -5.82
N ASN A 280 2.53 11.86 -5.14
CA ASN A 280 3.92 11.49 -5.42
C ASN A 280 4.50 10.75 -4.22
N GLU A 281 4.25 9.48 -4.11
CA GLU A 281 4.79 8.67 -3.02
C GLU A 281 6.19 8.15 -3.37
N GLY A 282 7.04 7.99 -2.35
CA GLY A 282 8.40 7.49 -2.54
C GLY A 282 8.45 6.04 -2.99
N GLY A 283 9.39 5.74 -3.86
CA GLY A 283 9.73 4.41 -4.35
C GLY A 283 11.19 4.06 -4.06
N ILE A 284 11.65 2.92 -4.59
CA ILE A 284 13.04 2.48 -4.51
C ILE A 284 13.95 3.47 -5.28
N GLU A 285 15.19 3.67 -4.81
CA GLU A 285 16.19 4.54 -5.45
C GLU A 285 15.71 5.99 -5.61
N HIS A 286 14.93 6.51 -4.64
CA HIS A 286 14.32 7.84 -4.70
C HIS A 286 13.43 8.09 -5.92
N ARG A 287 12.88 7.04 -6.55
CA ARG A 287 11.87 7.21 -7.57
C ARG A 287 10.56 7.66 -6.92
N TYR A 288 9.75 8.36 -7.69
CA TYR A 288 8.41 8.77 -7.28
C TYR A 288 7.40 7.85 -7.92
N ARG A 289 6.49 7.34 -7.12
CA ARG A 289 5.27 6.69 -7.58
C ARG A 289 4.22 7.78 -7.76
N PHE A 290 4.10 8.31 -8.96
CA PHE A 290 3.07 9.26 -9.33
C PHE A 290 1.79 8.50 -9.63
N LEU A 291 0.81 8.56 -8.72
CA LEU A 291 -0.35 7.68 -8.75
C LEU A 291 -1.63 8.38 -8.29
N GLU A 292 -2.76 7.78 -8.68
CA GLU A 292 -4.10 8.08 -8.17
C GLU A 292 -4.66 6.86 -7.44
N ASN A 293 -5.31 7.08 -6.29
CA ASN A 293 -6.04 6.06 -5.54
C ASN A 293 -7.48 5.97 -6.06
N ILE A 294 -7.84 4.84 -6.62
CA ILE A 294 -9.19 4.54 -7.10
C ILE A 294 -9.78 3.44 -6.25
N MET A 295 -11.04 3.57 -5.86
CA MET A 295 -11.76 2.52 -5.15
C MET A 295 -11.92 1.32 -6.11
N GLY A 296 -11.11 0.28 -5.89
CA GLY A 296 -10.93 -0.83 -6.83
C GLY A 296 -11.85 -2.02 -6.58
N MET A 297 -11.23 -3.18 -6.28
CA MET A 297 -11.98 -4.42 -6.01
C MET A 297 -12.86 -4.35 -4.74
N TRP A 298 -12.73 -3.32 -3.92
CA TRP A 298 -13.60 -3.03 -2.78
C TRP A 298 -15.09 -3.06 -3.17
N LEU A 299 -15.47 -2.49 -4.30
CA LEU A 299 -16.84 -2.49 -4.79
C LEU A 299 -17.35 -3.92 -4.99
N LEU A 300 -16.60 -4.74 -5.73
CA LEU A 300 -16.96 -6.13 -6.00
C LEU A 300 -16.92 -7.01 -4.73
N GLN A 301 -15.96 -6.76 -3.82
CA GLN A 301 -15.85 -7.46 -2.55
C GLN A 301 -17.08 -7.20 -1.67
N ASN A 302 -17.54 -5.95 -1.60
CA ASN A 302 -18.73 -5.61 -0.82
C ASN A 302 -20.03 -6.08 -1.48
N ILE A 303 -20.16 -6.01 -2.81
CA ILE A 303 -21.29 -6.64 -3.50
C ILE A 303 -21.35 -8.12 -3.13
N ARG A 304 -20.22 -8.84 -3.22
CA ARG A 304 -20.16 -10.27 -2.85
C ARG A 304 -20.53 -10.51 -1.39
N LYS A 305 -20.08 -9.66 -0.47
CA LYS A 305 -20.42 -9.71 0.95
C LYS A 305 -21.92 -9.52 1.16
N ASN A 306 -22.53 -8.54 0.52
CA ASN A 306 -23.97 -8.27 0.61
C ASN A 306 -24.85 -9.32 -0.04
N LEU A 307 -24.28 -10.17 -0.88
CA LEU A 307 -24.91 -11.38 -1.45
C LEU A 307 -24.58 -12.64 -0.62
N ASP A 308 -24.23 -12.50 0.66
CA ASP A 308 -23.88 -13.58 1.60
C ASP A 308 -22.80 -14.54 1.06
N LYS A 309 -21.89 -14.01 0.21
CA LYS A 309 -20.84 -14.78 -0.48
C LYS A 309 -21.36 -15.95 -1.30
N LYS A 310 -22.64 -15.89 -1.72
CA LYS A 310 -23.32 -16.95 -2.48
C LYS A 310 -22.64 -17.26 -3.82
N PHE A 311 -21.99 -16.25 -4.42
CA PHE A 311 -21.32 -16.38 -5.71
C PHE A 311 -19.79 -16.28 -5.53
N THR A 312 -19.07 -17.04 -6.34
CA THR A 312 -17.63 -16.86 -6.52
C THR A 312 -17.35 -15.60 -7.36
N TYR A 313 -16.10 -15.13 -7.39
CA TYR A 313 -15.74 -14.02 -8.26
C TYR A 313 -15.91 -14.36 -9.74
N ASP A 314 -15.62 -15.59 -10.14
CA ASP A 314 -15.80 -16.06 -11.54
C ASP A 314 -17.28 -16.07 -11.96
N GLU A 315 -18.18 -16.48 -11.06
CA GLU A 315 -19.63 -16.42 -11.32
C GLU A 315 -20.11 -14.97 -11.43
N MET A 316 -19.64 -14.07 -10.55
CA MET A 316 -19.97 -12.64 -10.62
C MET A 316 -19.44 -12.01 -11.91
N MET A 317 -18.23 -12.36 -12.32
CA MET A 317 -17.65 -11.92 -13.59
C MET A 317 -18.50 -12.40 -14.77
N THR A 318 -18.93 -13.67 -14.78
CA THR A 318 -19.81 -14.23 -15.81
C THR A 318 -21.13 -13.48 -15.87
N MET A 319 -21.79 -13.23 -14.73
CA MET A 319 -23.02 -12.45 -14.65
C MET A 319 -22.88 -11.03 -15.21
N ALA A 320 -21.74 -10.39 -14.98
CA ALA A 320 -21.43 -9.08 -15.55
C ALA A 320 -21.27 -9.16 -17.08
N MET A 321 -20.55 -10.16 -17.58
CA MET A 321 -20.31 -10.34 -19.01
C MET A 321 -21.58 -10.67 -19.81
N GLU A 322 -22.59 -11.24 -19.17
CA GLU A 322 -23.90 -11.55 -19.77
C GLU A 322 -24.83 -10.32 -19.81
N SER A 323 -24.45 -9.20 -19.17
CA SER A 323 -25.23 -7.96 -19.15
C SER A 323 -24.77 -6.99 -20.23
N ASP A 324 -25.73 -6.36 -20.89
CA ASP A 324 -25.51 -5.26 -21.83
C ASP A 324 -25.59 -3.86 -21.14
N PHE A 325 -25.79 -3.81 -19.82
CA PHE A 325 -25.96 -2.57 -19.07
C PHE A 325 -24.62 -1.86 -18.85
N THR A 326 -24.51 -0.61 -19.31
CA THR A 326 -23.25 0.16 -19.30
C THR A 326 -23.39 1.58 -18.77
N GLU A 327 -24.38 1.86 -17.91
CA GLU A 327 -24.40 3.13 -17.20
C GLU A 327 -23.31 3.14 -16.11
N TYR A 328 -22.67 4.32 -15.95
CA TYR A 328 -21.48 4.44 -15.11
C TYR A 328 -21.81 5.01 -13.75
N ILE A 329 -21.05 4.58 -12.77
CA ILE A 329 -20.92 5.23 -11.46
C ILE A 329 -19.55 5.95 -11.40
N ASN A 330 -19.40 6.88 -10.46
CA ASN A 330 -18.06 7.32 -10.05
C ASN A 330 -17.56 6.37 -8.95
N PRO A 331 -16.56 5.50 -9.20
CA PRO A 331 -16.08 4.56 -8.18
C PRO A 331 -15.64 5.24 -6.88
N ASN A 332 -15.14 6.49 -6.97
CA ASN A 332 -14.63 7.26 -5.83
C ASN A 332 -15.70 8.12 -5.14
N ALA A 333 -17.00 7.96 -5.46
CA ALA A 333 -18.06 8.67 -4.77
C ALA A 333 -18.13 8.29 -3.28
N GLU A 334 -18.45 9.25 -2.43
CA GLU A 334 -18.59 9.07 -0.99
C GLU A 334 -19.61 7.99 -0.63
N ASP A 335 -20.65 7.83 -1.46
CA ASP A 335 -21.69 6.79 -1.33
C ASP A 335 -21.11 5.37 -1.24
N PHE A 336 -19.90 5.12 -1.75
CA PHE A 336 -19.29 3.80 -1.86
C PHE A 336 -18.16 3.56 -0.85
N LEU A 337 -17.78 4.56 -0.06
CA LEU A 337 -16.70 4.44 0.92
C LEU A 337 -16.98 3.39 1.99
N ALA A 338 -18.16 3.44 2.59
CA ALA A 338 -18.56 2.54 3.66
C ALA A 338 -20.10 2.34 3.73
N PRO A 339 -20.78 1.94 2.65
CA PRO A 339 -22.21 1.73 2.70
C PRO A 339 -22.55 0.46 3.46
N ASP A 340 -23.69 0.45 4.15
CA ASP A 340 -24.23 -0.76 4.78
C ASP A 340 -24.50 -1.86 3.74
N ASN A 341 -24.97 -1.45 2.56
CA ASN A 341 -25.23 -2.34 1.44
C ASN A 341 -24.77 -1.69 0.12
N MET A 342 -23.70 -2.22 -0.46
CA MET A 342 -23.10 -1.71 -1.70
C MET A 342 -24.03 -1.87 -2.91
N VAL A 343 -24.80 -2.97 -2.98
CA VAL A 343 -25.75 -3.19 -4.09
C VAL A 343 -26.80 -2.10 -4.10
N GLU A 344 -27.35 -1.77 -2.94
CA GLU A 344 -28.36 -0.73 -2.80
C GLU A 344 -27.78 0.67 -3.01
N ALA A 345 -26.55 0.92 -2.53
CA ALA A 345 -25.85 2.17 -2.78
C ALA A 345 -25.70 2.43 -4.29
N ILE A 346 -25.27 1.43 -5.05
CA ILE A 346 -25.11 1.54 -6.51
C ILE A 346 -26.46 1.73 -7.20
N ARG A 347 -27.50 0.99 -6.80
CA ARG A 347 -28.85 1.15 -7.33
C ARG A 347 -29.42 2.55 -7.10
N ASN A 348 -29.23 3.07 -5.89
CA ASN A 348 -29.66 4.42 -5.51
C ASN A 348 -28.90 5.49 -6.29
N TYR A 349 -27.57 5.35 -6.42
CA TYR A 349 -26.73 6.25 -7.19
C TYR A 349 -27.20 6.33 -8.66
N LEU A 350 -27.57 5.21 -9.26
CA LEU A 350 -28.09 5.12 -10.63
C LEU A 350 -29.58 5.49 -10.74
N GLY A 351 -30.29 5.65 -9.63
CA GLY A 351 -31.75 5.86 -9.63
C GLY A 351 -32.57 4.66 -10.12
N LYS A 352 -32.03 3.44 -9.97
CA LYS A 352 -32.62 2.18 -10.48
C LYS A 352 -32.72 1.12 -9.36
N PRO A 353 -33.72 1.22 -8.46
CA PRO A 353 -33.81 0.35 -7.27
C PRO A 353 -33.95 -1.16 -7.59
N GLU A 354 -34.50 -1.49 -8.77
CA GLU A 354 -34.72 -2.88 -9.18
C GLU A 354 -33.67 -3.41 -10.17
N LEU A 355 -32.53 -2.70 -10.32
CA LEU A 355 -31.49 -3.09 -11.28
C LEU A 355 -30.99 -4.53 -10.98
N PRO A 356 -30.98 -5.47 -11.93
CA PRO A 356 -30.48 -6.82 -11.75
C PRO A 356 -29.01 -6.84 -11.29
N ILE A 357 -28.60 -7.89 -10.58
CA ILE A 357 -27.23 -7.99 -10.04
C ILE A 357 -26.18 -8.01 -11.15
N GLY A 358 -26.45 -8.72 -12.28
CA GLY A 358 -25.55 -8.69 -13.44
C GLY A 358 -25.30 -7.29 -13.97
N ASP A 359 -26.35 -6.45 -14.01
CA ASP A 359 -26.27 -5.07 -14.46
C ASP A 359 -25.52 -4.17 -13.46
N VAL A 360 -25.74 -4.38 -12.15
CA VAL A 360 -24.95 -3.71 -11.10
C VAL A 360 -23.47 -4.03 -11.23
N LEU A 361 -23.13 -5.30 -11.39
CA LEU A 361 -21.76 -5.75 -11.57
C LEU A 361 -21.14 -5.16 -12.85
N ASN A 362 -21.86 -5.23 -13.98
CA ASN A 362 -21.35 -4.72 -15.26
C ASN A 362 -21.13 -3.20 -15.21
N SER A 363 -22.02 -2.45 -14.54
CA SER A 363 -21.82 -1.02 -14.28
C SER A 363 -20.51 -0.76 -13.53
N VAL A 364 -20.21 -1.54 -12.49
CA VAL A 364 -18.95 -1.41 -11.73
C VAL A 364 -17.74 -1.69 -12.62
N TYR A 365 -17.73 -2.79 -13.38
CA TYR A 365 -16.61 -3.16 -14.26
C TYR A 365 -16.32 -2.07 -15.29
N HIS A 366 -17.36 -1.60 -15.99
CA HIS A 366 -17.22 -0.55 -16.98
C HIS A 366 -16.78 0.79 -16.37
N SER A 367 -17.27 1.12 -15.16
CA SER A 367 -16.88 2.33 -14.45
C SER A 367 -15.40 2.29 -14.06
N LEU A 368 -14.92 1.19 -13.51
CA LEU A 368 -13.49 1.03 -13.16
C LEU A 368 -12.61 1.20 -14.40
N ALA A 369 -12.92 0.49 -15.49
CA ALA A 369 -12.13 0.58 -16.73
C ALA A 369 -12.14 1.99 -17.34
N LYS A 370 -13.27 2.71 -17.25
CA LYS A 370 -13.40 4.10 -17.68
C LYS A 370 -12.54 5.01 -16.82
N THR A 371 -12.58 4.85 -15.50
CA THR A 371 -11.78 5.66 -14.56
C THR A 371 -10.28 5.41 -14.78
N TYR A 372 -9.87 4.17 -15.03
CA TYR A 372 -8.47 3.89 -15.40
C TYR A 372 -8.05 4.60 -16.68
N ASN A 373 -8.93 4.66 -17.70
CA ASN A 373 -8.65 5.41 -18.92
C ASN A 373 -8.54 6.93 -18.68
N GLU A 374 -9.33 7.49 -17.77
CA GLU A 374 -9.25 8.90 -17.37
C GLU A 374 -7.90 9.19 -16.69
N ALA A 375 -7.48 8.33 -15.77
CA ALA A 375 -6.17 8.43 -15.12
C ALA A 375 -5.00 8.30 -16.14
N VAL A 376 -5.07 7.35 -17.08
CA VAL A 376 -4.07 7.23 -18.16
C VAL A 376 -3.94 8.52 -18.96
N LYS A 377 -5.05 9.15 -19.35
CA LYS A 377 -5.05 10.42 -20.09
C LYS A 377 -4.39 11.55 -19.30
N VAL A 378 -4.68 11.64 -18.00
CA VAL A 378 -4.04 12.63 -17.12
C VAL A 378 -2.54 12.41 -17.05
N ILE A 379 -2.09 11.16 -16.89
CA ILE A 379 -0.67 10.81 -16.88
C ILE A 379 -0.01 11.19 -18.21
N GLU A 380 -0.59 10.82 -19.36
CA GLU A 380 -0.07 11.14 -20.70
C GLU A 380 0.02 12.67 -20.91
N GLU A 381 -1.01 13.41 -20.50
CA GLU A 381 -1.05 14.87 -20.66
C GLU A 381 -0.01 15.57 -19.78
N ILE A 382 0.17 15.15 -18.53
CA ILE A 382 1.14 15.74 -17.61
C ILE A 382 2.57 15.36 -17.99
N SER A 383 2.82 14.08 -18.26
CA SER A 383 4.16 13.57 -18.56
C SER A 383 4.62 13.86 -19.98
N GLN A 384 3.70 14.24 -20.89
CA GLN A 384 3.94 14.38 -22.33
C GLN A 384 4.52 13.10 -22.97
N LYS A 385 4.28 11.94 -22.33
CA LYS A 385 4.73 10.63 -22.79
C LYS A 385 3.56 9.86 -23.40
N GLN A 386 3.83 9.09 -24.44
CA GLN A 386 2.88 8.10 -24.90
C GLN A 386 3.03 6.84 -24.07
N ILE A 387 1.94 6.39 -23.45
CA ILE A 387 1.92 5.12 -22.71
C ILE A 387 1.65 3.97 -23.67
N ASP A 388 2.42 2.92 -23.56
CA ASP A 388 2.32 1.74 -24.43
C ASP A 388 1.72 0.52 -23.73
N VAL A 389 1.95 0.41 -22.40
CA VAL A 389 1.62 -0.79 -21.64
C VAL A 389 1.11 -0.45 -20.24
N ILE A 390 0.16 -1.25 -19.77
CA ILE A 390 -0.36 -1.23 -18.41
C ILE A 390 -0.06 -2.59 -17.76
N ASN A 391 0.68 -2.59 -16.68
CA ASN A 391 0.92 -3.80 -15.88
C ASN A 391 -0.01 -3.84 -14.68
N ILE A 392 -0.99 -4.73 -14.69
CA ILE A 392 -1.90 -4.94 -13.55
C ILE A 392 -1.32 -6.02 -12.64
N VAL A 393 -1.03 -5.67 -11.40
CA VAL A 393 -0.42 -6.55 -10.39
C VAL A 393 -1.34 -6.70 -9.18
N GLY A 394 -1.00 -7.64 -8.29
CA GLY A 394 -1.81 -7.94 -7.11
C GLY A 394 -2.98 -8.88 -7.40
N GLY A 395 -3.83 -9.11 -6.41
CA GLY A 395 -4.93 -10.10 -6.50
C GLY A 395 -5.92 -9.83 -7.63
N GLY A 396 -6.20 -8.57 -7.92
CA GLY A 396 -7.14 -8.16 -8.97
C GLY A 396 -6.67 -8.45 -10.40
N CYS A 397 -5.38 -8.69 -10.63
CA CYS A 397 -4.89 -9.06 -11.97
C CYS A 397 -5.46 -10.39 -12.50
N LYS A 398 -6.07 -11.19 -11.61
CA LYS A 398 -6.77 -12.43 -11.98
C LYS A 398 -8.11 -12.17 -12.68
N ASP A 399 -8.67 -10.97 -12.52
CA ASP A 399 -9.95 -10.62 -13.13
C ASP A 399 -9.76 -10.33 -14.63
N THR A 400 -10.00 -11.35 -15.45
CA THR A 400 -9.77 -11.29 -16.89
C THR A 400 -10.73 -10.35 -17.61
N TYR A 401 -11.94 -10.15 -17.07
CA TYR A 401 -12.90 -9.23 -17.66
C TYR A 401 -12.51 -7.77 -17.45
N LEU A 402 -12.12 -7.41 -16.21
CA LEU A 402 -11.62 -6.06 -15.93
C LEU A 402 -10.36 -5.75 -16.74
N ASN A 403 -9.45 -6.74 -16.88
CA ASN A 403 -8.24 -6.60 -17.71
C ASN A 403 -8.60 -6.32 -19.18
N ALA A 404 -9.53 -7.09 -19.75
CA ALA A 404 -9.98 -6.90 -21.13
C ALA A 404 -10.69 -5.54 -21.34
N LEU A 405 -11.53 -5.12 -20.38
CA LEU A 405 -12.16 -3.81 -20.41
C LEU A 405 -11.13 -2.69 -20.28
N THR A 406 -10.13 -2.84 -19.43
CA THR A 406 -9.03 -1.87 -19.28
C THR A 406 -8.29 -1.70 -20.62
N GLU A 407 -7.93 -2.80 -21.28
CA GLU A 407 -7.32 -2.76 -22.61
C GLU A 407 -8.23 -2.08 -23.65
N LYS A 408 -9.52 -2.44 -23.66
CA LYS A 408 -10.53 -1.87 -24.56
C LYS A 408 -10.70 -0.36 -24.39
N TYR A 409 -10.80 0.13 -23.14
CA TYR A 409 -11.05 1.55 -22.85
C TYR A 409 -9.81 2.41 -23.05
N THR A 410 -8.65 1.91 -22.68
CA THR A 410 -7.38 2.66 -22.76
C THR A 410 -6.72 2.55 -24.13
N GLY A 411 -7.01 1.50 -24.89
CA GLY A 411 -6.29 1.16 -26.13
C GLY A 411 -4.83 0.76 -25.90
N LYS A 412 -4.44 0.47 -24.63
CA LYS A 412 -3.08 0.07 -24.26
C LYS A 412 -3.02 -1.43 -24.03
N LYS A 413 -1.87 -2.04 -24.31
CA LYS A 413 -1.65 -3.45 -24.00
C LYS A 413 -1.67 -3.66 -22.48
N VAL A 414 -2.46 -4.62 -22.00
CA VAL A 414 -2.51 -5.04 -20.60
C VAL A 414 -1.65 -6.27 -20.36
N ILE A 415 -0.79 -6.22 -19.35
CA ILE A 415 -0.01 -7.35 -18.85
C ILE A 415 -0.48 -7.62 -17.41
N ALA A 416 -0.94 -8.86 -17.15
CA ALA A 416 -1.42 -9.27 -15.83
C ALA A 416 -0.34 -10.02 -15.04
N GLY A 417 -0.14 -9.64 -13.77
CA GLY A 417 0.79 -10.29 -12.83
C GLY A 417 2.09 -9.52 -12.59
N PRO A 418 2.85 -9.93 -11.56
CA PRO A 418 2.57 -11.05 -10.67
C PRO A 418 1.38 -10.81 -9.72
N VAL A 419 0.72 -11.90 -9.31
CA VAL A 419 -0.36 -11.85 -8.31
C VAL A 419 0.18 -11.44 -6.94
N GLU A 420 1.33 -11.99 -6.56
CA GLU A 420 2.04 -11.73 -5.32
C GLU A 420 3.10 -10.63 -5.51
N ALA A 421 2.70 -9.49 -6.11
CA ALA A 421 3.63 -8.43 -6.46
C ALA A 421 4.29 -7.79 -5.24
N THR A 422 3.53 -7.55 -4.17
CA THR A 422 4.04 -6.98 -2.92
C THR A 422 5.16 -7.86 -2.35
N ALA A 423 4.88 -9.14 -2.13
CA ALA A 423 5.88 -10.06 -1.62
C ALA A 423 7.08 -10.21 -2.59
N ALA A 424 6.84 -10.22 -3.91
CA ALA A 424 7.91 -10.28 -4.90
C ALA A 424 8.83 -9.05 -4.79
N GLY A 425 8.29 -7.85 -4.68
CA GLY A 425 9.06 -6.62 -4.56
C GLY A 425 9.80 -6.52 -3.22
N ASN A 426 9.17 -6.92 -2.12
CA ASN A 426 9.83 -7.06 -0.83
C ASN A 426 11.05 -8.00 -0.94
N ILE A 427 10.86 -9.20 -1.50
CA ILE A 427 11.94 -10.17 -1.72
C ILE A 427 13.01 -9.62 -2.66
N LEU A 428 12.66 -8.85 -3.71
CA LEU A 428 13.64 -8.24 -4.60
C LEU A 428 14.62 -7.34 -3.85
N VAL A 429 14.11 -6.50 -2.94
CA VAL A 429 14.98 -5.62 -2.12
C VAL A 429 15.91 -6.46 -1.24
N GLN A 430 15.42 -7.56 -0.67
CA GLN A 430 16.24 -8.48 0.11
C GLN A 430 17.33 -9.14 -0.75
N LEU A 431 17.01 -9.57 -1.97
CA LEU A 431 17.97 -10.14 -2.91
C LEU A 431 19.02 -9.11 -3.36
N MET A 432 18.61 -7.85 -3.64
CA MET A 432 19.52 -6.73 -3.95
C MET A 432 20.45 -6.41 -2.76
N TYR A 433 19.97 -6.53 -1.52
CA TYR A 433 20.81 -6.41 -0.35
C TYR A 433 21.85 -7.54 -0.28
N GLN A 434 21.46 -8.78 -0.53
CA GLN A 434 22.34 -9.96 -0.46
C GLN A 434 23.33 -10.01 -1.64
N ASN A 435 22.94 -9.52 -2.80
CA ASN A 435 23.76 -9.46 -4.02
C ASN A 435 23.83 -8.04 -4.57
N LYS A 436 24.93 -7.34 -4.30
CA LYS A 436 25.13 -5.94 -4.72
C LYS A 436 25.31 -5.74 -6.23
N GLU A 437 25.47 -6.82 -6.99
CA GLU A 437 25.50 -6.77 -8.46
C GLU A 437 24.10 -6.80 -9.07
N LEU A 438 23.06 -7.16 -8.28
CA LEU A 438 21.67 -7.15 -8.69
C LEU A 438 21.09 -5.74 -8.51
N ASP A 439 21.04 -4.95 -9.57
CA ASP A 439 20.36 -3.66 -9.59
C ASP A 439 18.83 -3.83 -9.78
N LEU A 440 18.08 -2.73 -9.67
CA LEU A 440 16.62 -2.76 -9.80
C LEU A 440 16.17 -3.25 -11.18
N THR A 441 16.90 -2.93 -12.23
CA THR A 441 16.58 -3.33 -13.61
C THR A 441 16.70 -4.85 -13.78
N ALA A 442 17.83 -5.41 -13.35
CA ALA A 442 18.04 -6.87 -13.36
C ALA A 442 17.06 -7.62 -12.45
N ALA A 443 16.73 -7.03 -11.29
CA ALA A 443 15.75 -7.56 -10.36
C ALA A 443 14.34 -7.64 -10.99
N ARG A 444 13.91 -6.60 -11.71
CA ARG A 444 12.63 -6.58 -12.46
C ARG A 444 12.61 -7.60 -13.61
N GLU A 445 13.72 -7.74 -14.34
CA GLU A 445 13.80 -8.79 -15.39
C GLU A 445 13.73 -10.20 -14.78
N LEU A 446 14.26 -10.41 -13.57
CA LEU A 446 14.08 -11.67 -12.82
C LEU A 446 12.60 -11.94 -12.52
N VAL A 447 11.84 -10.96 -12.06
CA VAL A 447 10.39 -11.08 -11.83
C VAL A 447 9.67 -11.40 -13.12
N LYS A 448 9.95 -10.66 -14.19
CA LYS A 448 9.37 -10.87 -15.51
C LYS A 448 9.65 -12.29 -16.05
N LYS A 449 10.90 -12.77 -15.93
CA LYS A 449 11.29 -14.14 -16.29
C LYS A 449 10.58 -15.20 -15.46
N SER A 450 10.27 -14.88 -14.19
CA SER A 450 9.67 -15.83 -13.25
C SER A 450 8.17 -15.92 -13.35
N PHE A 451 7.48 -14.78 -13.54
CA PHE A 451 6.02 -14.66 -13.47
C PHE A 451 5.39 -14.05 -14.73
N GLY A 452 6.19 -13.61 -15.69
CA GLY A 452 5.67 -13.00 -16.90
C GLY A 452 4.82 -14.00 -17.69
N THR A 453 3.61 -13.58 -18.07
CA THR A 453 2.81 -14.29 -19.07
C THR A 453 3.52 -14.21 -20.41
N LYS A 454 3.52 -15.32 -21.16
CA LYS A 454 4.05 -15.41 -22.52
C LYS A 454 3.27 -14.53 -23.49
#